data_884cfdb00df97ac40416bcbfbfdb47b7
#
_entry.id   884cfdb00df97ac40416bcbfbfdb47b7
#
_cell.length_a   1.000
_cell.length_b   1.000
_cell.length_c   1.000
_cell.angle_alpha   90.00
_cell.angle_beta   90.00
_cell.angle_gamma   90.00
#
_symmetry.space_group_name_H-M   'P 1'
#
loop_
_entity.id
_entity.type
_entity.pdbx_description
1 polymer ?
#
loop_
_entity_poly.entity_id
_entity_poly.type
_entity_poly.pdbx_seq_one_letter_code
_entity_poly.pdbx_strand_id
1 'polypeptide(L)'
;MTTKTDPLSLLASYLGYAGHDIAAHQFAPAKDLDLFVRNNWLVPAGYPAALPCEACDEPHSVEVVSKNCPPYGLCLRTGETFPIMDDGKIYRIDAVAVAGSLASSLNLDGTVRQLRGSSCLLAMGGTRIHDTRVNIFFIPGLDRLDAASSVLQAVANQSGSITAALIVASETLDQIHPLAQRNKVILLRDIAQIHADGRFVIDETSLARIILPENALGRRLGAPSRQRDRIIPILDEFAREGGTIDNSNQTCRLVRSRYRELYDDAPPANGTIRSAVRYWRGDRSDP
;
A
#
# COMPACT_ATOMS: atom_id res chain seq x y z
N MET A 1 29.23 10.67 -9.49
CA MET A 1 28.42 9.47 -9.18
C MET A 1 26.97 9.92 -9.08
N THR A 2 26.19 9.78 -10.13
CA THR A 2 24.76 10.06 -10.11
C THR A 2 24.08 8.94 -9.30
N THR A 3 23.63 9.26 -8.11
CA THR A 3 22.77 8.37 -7.31
C THR A 3 21.54 8.06 -8.15
N LYS A 4 21.40 6.80 -8.55
CA LYS A 4 20.25 6.32 -9.31
C LYS A 4 19.03 6.46 -8.40
N THR A 5 18.23 7.48 -8.64
CA THR A 5 16.98 7.67 -7.88
C THR A 5 16.08 6.47 -8.13
N ASP A 6 15.60 5.87 -7.06
CA ASP A 6 14.64 4.76 -7.12
C ASP A 6 13.31 5.25 -7.72
N PRO A 7 12.70 4.53 -8.69
CA PRO A 7 11.43 4.92 -9.30
C PRO A 7 10.30 5.16 -8.30
N LEU A 8 10.28 4.42 -7.20
CA LEU A 8 9.26 4.60 -6.15
C LEU A 8 9.44 5.94 -5.42
N SER A 9 10.68 6.31 -5.07
CA SER A 9 10.99 7.59 -4.44
C SER A 9 10.65 8.76 -5.35
N LEU A 10 10.90 8.61 -6.67
CA LEU A 10 10.52 9.60 -7.65
C LEU A 10 9.01 9.74 -7.77
N LEU A 11 8.27 8.62 -7.86
CA LEU A 11 6.81 8.62 -7.88
C LEU A 11 6.24 9.27 -6.62
N ALA A 12 6.77 8.92 -5.44
CA ALA A 12 6.33 9.49 -4.17
C ALA A 12 6.52 11.00 -4.11
N SER A 13 7.64 11.52 -4.64
CA SER A 13 7.87 12.97 -4.71
C SER A 13 6.82 13.67 -5.58
N TYR A 14 6.45 13.09 -6.73
CA TYR A 14 5.43 13.67 -7.62
C TYR A 14 4.01 13.54 -7.04
N LEU A 15 3.72 12.48 -6.30
CA LEU A 15 2.45 12.34 -5.60
C LEU A 15 2.23 13.44 -4.57
N GLY A 16 3.29 13.96 -3.96
CA GLY A 16 3.24 15.14 -3.10
C GLY A 16 2.80 16.41 -3.82
N TYR A 17 2.97 16.46 -5.15
CA TYR A 17 2.52 17.56 -6.02
C TYR A 17 1.22 17.24 -6.78
N ALA A 18 0.42 16.29 -6.30
CA ALA A 18 -0.82 15.90 -6.95
C ALA A 18 -1.71 17.13 -7.23
N GLY A 19 -2.08 17.30 -8.50
CA GLY A 19 -2.83 18.48 -8.99
C GLY A 19 -1.96 19.59 -9.58
N HIS A 20 -0.63 19.51 -9.54
CA HIS A 20 0.29 20.42 -10.21
C HIS A 20 0.76 19.84 -11.55
N ASP A 21 1.08 20.75 -12.47
CA ASP A 21 1.65 20.40 -13.75
C ASP A 21 3.17 20.12 -13.57
N ILE A 22 3.63 19.01 -14.13
CA ILE A 22 5.01 18.55 -14.06
C ILE A 22 5.58 18.54 -15.47
N ALA A 23 6.64 19.28 -15.71
CA ALA A 23 7.24 19.34 -17.03
C ALA A 23 8.08 18.09 -17.34
N ALA A 24 8.07 17.65 -18.61
CA ALA A 24 8.77 16.44 -19.04
C ALA A 24 10.27 16.47 -18.70
N HIS A 25 10.92 17.63 -18.82
CA HIS A 25 12.36 17.78 -18.52
C HIS A 25 12.72 17.58 -17.02
N GLN A 26 11.74 17.60 -16.13
CA GLN A 26 11.95 17.31 -14.69
C GLN A 26 12.16 15.81 -14.42
N PHE A 27 11.83 14.94 -15.41
CA PHE A 27 12.07 13.52 -15.31
C PHE A 27 13.48 13.18 -15.81
N ALA A 28 14.36 12.90 -14.89
CA ALA A 28 15.68 12.39 -15.21
C ALA A 28 15.93 11.10 -14.38
N PRO A 29 16.02 9.94 -15.02
CA PRO A 29 16.11 9.67 -16.47
C PRO A 29 14.73 9.54 -17.18
N ALA A 30 14.70 9.82 -18.47
CA ALA A 30 13.49 9.75 -19.31
C ALA A 30 12.76 8.40 -19.29
N LYS A 31 13.47 7.29 -19.00
CA LYS A 31 12.87 5.96 -18.85
C LYS A 31 11.83 5.88 -17.72
N ASP A 32 11.96 6.70 -16.67
CA ASP A 32 11.01 6.70 -15.57
C ASP A 32 9.72 7.45 -15.98
N LEU A 33 9.84 8.48 -16.85
CA LEU A 33 8.69 9.10 -17.51
C LEU A 33 7.91 8.07 -18.35
N ASP A 34 8.62 7.30 -19.21
CA ASP A 34 8.00 6.27 -20.04
C ASP A 34 7.33 5.18 -19.20
N LEU A 35 7.91 4.82 -18.07
CA LEU A 35 7.35 3.85 -17.14
C LEU A 35 6.03 4.36 -16.56
N PHE A 36 6.01 5.61 -16.09
CA PHE A 36 4.84 6.19 -15.45
C PHE A 36 3.72 6.49 -16.45
N VAL A 37 4.04 6.92 -17.66
CA VAL A 37 3.08 7.14 -18.74
C VAL A 37 2.43 5.82 -19.19
N ARG A 38 3.24 4.77 -19.40
CA ARG A 38 2.72 3.42 -19.78
C ARG A 38 1.78 2.82 -18.75
N ASN A 39 1.98 3.13 -17.48
CA ASN A 39 1.10 2.67 -16.41
C ASN A 39 -0.07 3.63 -16.12
N ASN A 40 -0.26 4.66 -16.94
CA ASN A 40 -1.26 5.71 -16.75
C ASN A 40 -1.14 6.45 -15.40
N TRP A 41 0.03 6.43 -14.77
CA TRP A 41 0.29 7.19 -13.54
C TRP A 41 0.55 8.65 -13.83
N LEU A 42 1.02 8.95 -15.05
CA LEU A 42 1.17 10.29 -15.59
C LEU A 42 0.31 10.43 -16.85
N VAL A 43 -0.54 11.45 -16.84
CA VAL A 43 -1.42 11.77 -17.96
C VAL A 43 -0.92 13.06 -18.63
N PRO A 44 -0.76 13.08 -19.96
CA PRO A 44 -0.42 14.30 -20.67
C PRO A 44 -1.43 15.41 -20.39
N ALA A 45 -0.98 16.58 -19.99
CA ALA A 45 -1.81 17.75 -19.69
C ALA A 45 -1.62 18.89 -20.73
N GLY A 46 -0.89 18.60 -21.79
CA GLY A 46 -0.63 19.55 -22.88
C GLY A 46 0.71 20.24 -22.75
N TYR A 47 0.70 21.53 -22.92
CA TYR A 47 1.90 22.38 -22.84
C TYR A 47 1.64 23.51 -21.84
N PRO A 48 2.67 24.07 -21.22
CA PRO A 48 2.52 25.23 -20.33
C PRO A 48 2.03 26.45 -21.12
N ALA A 49 1.36 27.37 -20.43
CA ALA A 49 0.89 28.59 -21.09
C ALA A 49 2.03 29.49 -21.60
N ALA A 50 3.18 29.41 -20.95
CA ALA A 50 4.37 30.17 -21.30
C ALA A 50 5.65 29.35 -21.08
N LEU A 51 6.66 29.62 -21.92
CA LEU A 51 8.00 29.02 -21.86
C LEU A 51 9.06 30.11 -21.93
N PRO A 52 10.31 29.84 -21.47
CA PRO A 52 11.44 30.70 -21.79
C PRO A 52 11.59 30.90 -23.30
N CYS A 53 11.92 32.10 -23.72
CA CYS A 53 12.16 32.41 -25.14
C CYS A 53 13.47 31.77 -25.60
N GLU A 54 13.42 31.06 -26.73
CA GLU A 54 14.58 30.49 -27.40
C GLU A 54 14.96 31.27 -28.70
N ALA A 55 14.13 32.26 -29.06
CA ALA A 55 14.28 33.01 -30.31
C ALA A 55 15.13 34.32 -30.17
N CYS A 56 15.47 34.75 -28.97
CA CYS A 56 16.28 35.93 -28.74
C CYS A 56 17.13 35.79 -27.47
N ASP A 57 18.21 36.60 -27.39
CA ASP A 57 19.21 36.56 -26.30
C ASP A 57 18.70 37.16 -24.97
N GLU A 58 17.53 37.81 -24.99
CA GLU A 58 16.99 38.42 -23.79
C GLU A 58 16.09 37.45 -22.99
N PRO A 59 16.35 37.25 -21.70
CA PRO A 59 15.54 36.35 -20.89
C PRO A 59 14.11 36.90 -20.69
N HIS A 60 13.12 36.28 -21.31
CA HIS A 60 11.69 36.54 -21.12
C HIS A 60 10.89 35.29 -21.44
N SER A 61 9.63 35.27 -21.02
CA SER A 61 8.71 34.20 -21.36
C SER A 61 7.90 34.54 -22.61
N VAL A 62 7.62 33.52 -23.41
CA VAL A 62 6.79 33.60 -24.61
C VAL A 62 5.53 32.77 -24.42
N GLU A 63 4.46 33.21 -25.06
CA GLU A 63 3.21 32.46 -25.07
C GLU A 63 3.33 31.21 -25.93
N VAL A 64 2.79 30.11 -25.45
CA VAL A 64 2.71 28.85 -26.17
C VAL A 64 1.42 28.79 -26.96
N VAL A 65 1.54 28.75 -28.28
CA VAL A 65 0.40 28.58 -29.19
C VAL A 65 0.21 27.08 -29.47
N SER A 66 -0.75 26.48 -28.80
CA SER A 66 -1.04 25.04 -28.90
C SER A 66 -2.27 24.69 -29.73
N LYS A 67 -3.00 25.68 -30.26
CA LYS A 67 -4.20 25.47 -31.10
C LYS A 67 -3.92 24.79 -32.43
N ASN A 68 -2.70 24.90 -32.91
CA ASN A 68 -2.22 24.26 -34.14
C ASN A 68 -1.20 23.20 -33.75
N CYS A 69 -1.26 22.04 -34.35
CA CYS A 69 -0.20 21.02 -34.21
C CYS A 69 0.82 21.19 -35.35
N PRO A 70 2.12 21.19 -35.05
CA PRO A 70 2.76 21.11 -33.72
C PRO A 70 2.70 22.46 -32.98
N PRO A 71 2.76 22.43 -31.62
CA PRO A 71 2.79 23.66 -30.82
C PRO A 71 4.07 24.44 -31.03
N TYR A 72 3.99 25.74 -30.89
CA TYR A 72 5.16 26.64 -31.07
C TYR A 72 5.13 27.79 -30.07
N GLY A 73 6.32 28.29 -29.72
CA GLY A 73 6.50 29.53 -29.00
C GLY A 73 6.56 30.72 -29.97
N LEU A 74 5.92 31.84 -29.63
CA LEU A 74 5.95 33.09 -30.39
C LEU A 74 6.64 34.17 -29.57
N CYS A 75 7.80 34.61 -30.07
CA CYS A 75 8.48 35.78 -29.52
C CYS A 75 7.84 37.06 -30.02
N LEU A 76 7.13 37.79 -29.19
CA LEU A 76 6.50 39.07 -29.58
C LEU A 76 7.51 40.20 -29.83
N ARG A 77 8.79 40.06 -29.46
CA ARG A 77 9.83 41.07 -29.69
C ARG A 77 10.40 40.96 -31.09
N THR A 78 10.70 39.73 -31.52
CA THR A 78 11.31 39.51 -32.85
C THR A 78 10.27 39.10 -33.90
N GLY A 79 9.10 38.65 -33.48
CA GLY A 79 8.08 38.05 -34.34
C GLY A 79 8.42 36.60 -34.76
N GLU A 80 9.51 36.05 -34.24
CA GLU A 80 9.97 34.71 -34.59
C GLU A 80 9.20 33.65 -33.84
N THR A 81 9.07 32.48 -34.47
CA THR A 81 8.46 31.29 -33.87
C THR A 81 9.50 30.18 -33.74
N PHE A 82 9.42 29.39 -32.69
CA PHE A 82 10.24 28.21 -32.53
C PHE A 82 9.38 27.00 -32.11
N PRO A 83 9.68 25.79 -32.60
CA PRO A 83 8.92 24.59 -32.28
C PRO A 83 9.10 24.22 -30.81
N ILE A 84 8.03 23.76 -30.18
CA ILE A 84 8.11 23.21 -28.84
C ILE A 84 8.27 21.71 -28.95
N MET A 85 9.38 21.21 -28.42
CA MET A 85 9.73 19.79 -28.47
C MET A 85 8.97 19.03 -27.37
N ASP A 86 9.09 17.70 -27.39
CA ASP A 86 8.40 16.81 -26.44
C ASP A 86 8.80 17.03 -24.97
N ASP A 87 9.99 17.56 -24.72
CA ASP A 87 10.48 17.97 -23.40
C ASP A 87 9.74 19.18 -22.80
N GLY A 88 9.10 19.98 -23.63
CA GLY A 88 8.20 21.05 -23.22
C GLY A 88 6.81 20.58 -22.80
N LYS A 89 6.46 19.30 -22.96
CA LYS A 89 5.17 18.75 -22.50
C LYS A 89 5.05 18.79 -20.99
N ILE A 90 3.82 18.98 -20.53
CA ILE A 90 3.48 18.86 -19.12
C ILE A 90 2.58 17.64 -18.88
N TYR A 91 2.73 17.08 -17.70
CA TYR A 91 2.01 15.91 -17.23
C TYR A 91 1.35 16.20 -15.89
N ARG A 92 0.30 15.47 -15.60
CA ARG A 92 -0.33 15.41 -14.27
C ARG A 92 -0.27 14.02 -13.73
N ILE A 93 -0.03 13.91 -12.44
CA ILE A 93 -0.10 12.62 -11.79
C ILE A 93 -1.56 12.23 -11.56
N ASP A 94 -1.90 11.00 -11.94
CA ASP A 94 -3.19 10.39 -11.64
C ASP A 94 -3.06 9.52 -10.38
N ALA A 95 -3.31 10.13 -9.24
CA ALA A 95 -3.23 9.44 -7.95
C ALA A 95 -4.24 8.28 -7.85
N VAL A 96 -5.37 8.34 -8.58
CA VAL A 96 -6.37 7.27 -8.61
C VAL A 96 -5.82 6.07 -9.39
N ALA A 97 -5.15 6.30 -10.52
CA ALA A 97 -4.50 5.24 -11.29
C ALA A 97 -3.36 4.58 -10.49
N VAL A 98 -2.53 5.38 -9.78
CA VAL A 98 -1.48 4.85 -8.88
C VAL A 98 -2.10 3.98 -7.78
N ALA A 99 -3.13 4.49 -7.10
CA ALA A 99 -3.83 3.75 -6.05
C ALA A 99 -4.51 2.48 -6.62
N GLY A 100 -5.02 2.51 -7.85
CA GLY A 100 -5.59 1.35 -8.54
C GLY A 100 -4.56 0.25 -8.80
N SER A 101 -3.37 0.62 -9.27
CA SER A 101 -2.25 -0.30 -9.47
C SER A 101 -1.78 -0.91 -8.13
N LEU A 102 -1.70 -0.09 -7.08
CA LEU A 102 -1.35 -0.54 -5.74
C LEU A 102 -2.43 -1.47 -5.14
N ALA A 103 -3.72 -1.13 -5.30
CA ALA A 103 -4.85 -1.95 -4.86
C ALA A 103 -4.84 -3.34 -5.53
N SER A 104 -4.56 -3.38 -6.84
CA SER A 104 -4.42 -4.62 -7.59
C SER A 104 -3.27 -5.49 -7.06
N SER A 105 -2.13 -4.87 -6.74
CA SER A 105 -0.96 -5.59 -6.19
C SER A 105 -1.19 -6.07 -4.75
N LEU A 106 -2.08 -5.43 -4.00
CA LEU A 106 -2.50 -5.82 -2.65
C LEU A 106 -3.68 -6.80 -2.65
N ASN A 107 -4.22 -7.17 -3.81
CA ASN A 107 -5.42 -8.00 -3.97
C ASN A 107 -6.60 -7.47 -3.12
N LEU A 108 -6.87 -6.16 -3.20
CA LEU A 108 -7.95 -5.54 -2.45
C LEU A 108 -9.31 -5.75 -3.10
N ASP A 109 -10.32 -6.00 -2.27
CA ASP A 109 -11.71 -6.02 -2.70
C ASP A 109 -12.26 -4.59 -2.82
N GLY A 110 -12.78 -4.24 -4.00
CA GLY A 110 -13.45 -2.96 -4.22
C GLY A 110 -12.83 -2.10 -5.32
N THR A 111 -13.38 -0.92 -5.50
CA THR A 111 -12.90 0.08 -6.47
C THR A 111 -12.30 1.27 -5.76
N VAL A 112 -11.17 1.76 -6.29
CA VAL A 112 -10.53 2.97 -5.79
C VAL A 112 -11.43 4.18 -6.04
N ARG A 113 -11.64 4.97 -5.01
CA ARG A 113 -12.44 6.19 -5.09
C ARG A 113 -11.96 7.25 -4.12
N GLN A 114 -12.09 8.50 -4.54
CA GLN A 114 -11.85 9.63 -3.65
C GLN A 114 -12.97 9.74 -2.60
N LEU A 115 -12.59 9.95 -1.36
CA LEU A 115 -13.56 10.12 -0.28
C LEU A 115 -14.09 11.55 -0.22
N ARG A 116 -15.40 11.68 -0.01
CA ARG A 116 -16.04 12.97 0.20
C ARG A 116 -15.49 13.62 1.47
N GLY A 117 -15.19 14.90 1.39
CA GLY A 117 -14.67 15.67 2.52
C GLY A 117 -13.16 15.67 2.69
N SER A 118 -12.43 14.95 1.82
CA SER A 118 -10.96 15.02 1.76
C SER A 118 -10.48 14.99 0.33
N SER A 119 -9.69 15.99 -0.07
CA SER A 119 -9.09 16.06 -1.41
C SER A 119 -7.89 15.13 -1.58
N CYS A 120 -7.30 14.67 -0.48
CA CYS A 120 -6.06 13.90 -0.47
C CYS A 120 -6.25 12.45 0.00
N LEU A 121 -7.48 11.93 0.13
CA LEU A 121 -7.74 10.59 0.63
C LEU A 121 -8.50 9.74 -0.38
N LEU A 122 -7.90 8.61 -0.74
CA LEU A 122 -8.49 7.60 -1.61
C LEU A 122 -8.82 6.34 -0.80
N ALA A 123 -10.07 5.87 -0.86
CA ALA A 123 -10.41 4.54 -0.37
C ALA A 123 -10.01 3.52 -1.43
N MET A 124 -9.17 2.56 -1.07
CA MET A 124 -8.67 1.54 -2.00
C MET A 124 -9.48 0.25 -1.95
N GLY A 125 -10.11 -0.02 -0.82
CA GLY A 125 -10.86 -1.25 -0.61
C GLY A 125 -10.54 -1.90 0.72
N GLY A 126 -10.99 -3.14 0.87
CA GLY A 126 -10.75 -3.96 2.05
C GLY A 126 -10.01 -5.24 1.72
N THR A 127 -9.34 -5.79 2.71
CA THR A 127 -8.72 -7.12 2.64
C THR A 127 -8.77 -7.79 4.01
N ARG A 128 -8.38 -9.07 4.02
CA ARG A 128 -8.12 -9.78 5.28
C ARG A 128 -6.64 -10.06 5.40
N ILE A 129 -6.05 -9.56 6.49
CA ILE A 129 -4.67 -9.85 6.85
C ILE A 129 -4.75 -10.77 8.06
N HIS A 130 -4.41 -12.02 7.85
CA HIS A 130 -4.70 -13.11 8.78
C HIS A 130 -6.16 -13.08 9.27
N ASP A 131 -6.98 -13.16 9.82
CA ASP A 131 -8.42 -13.07 10.15
C ASP A 131 -8.88 -11.63 10.49
N THR A 132 -7.99 -10.64 10.41
CA THR A 132 -8.35 -9.25 10.69
C THR A 132 -8.81 -8.58 9.40
N ARG A 133 -10.07 -8.11 9.38
CA ARG A 133 -10.56 -7.28 8.28
C ARG A 133 -9.96 -5.88 8.40
N VAL A 134 -9.41 -5.39 7.30
CA VAL A 134 -8.73 -4.09 7.23
C VAL A 134 -9.25 -3.30 6.05
N ASN A 135 -9.63 -2.06 6.28
CA ASN A 135 -9.90 -1.10 5.21
C ASN A 135 -8.60 -0.33 4.92
N ILE A 136 -8.20 -0.31 3.66
CA ILE A 136 -6.97 0.34 3.22
C ILE A 136 -7.29 1.62 2.49
N PHE A 137 -6.58 2.67 2.85
CA PHE A 137 -6.68 4.00 2.27
C PHE A 137 -5.31 4.44 1.77
N PHE A 138 -5.31 5.27 0.74
CA PHE A 138 -4.09 5.84 0.18
C PHE A 138 -4.10 7.37 0.29
N ILE A 139 -2.99 7.91 0.72
CA ILE A 139 -2.74 9.34 0.84
C ILE A 139 -1.56 9.67 -0.08
N PRO A 140 -1.81 10.27 -1.26
CA PRO A 140 -0.74 10.61 -2.20
C PRO A 140 0.21 11.68 -1.65
N GLY A 141 -0.33 12.67 -0.93
CA GLY A 141 0.45 13.73 -0.30
C GLY A 141 -0.38 14.45 0.76
N LEU A 142 0.30 15.07 1.70
CA LEU A 142 -0.29 15.90 2.76
C LEU A 142 0.28 17.31 2.63
N ASP A 143 -0.39 18.16 1.86
CA ASP A 143 0.10 19.51 1.57
C ASP A 143 -0.06 20.49 2.73
N ARG A 144 -0.94 20.17 3.72
CA ARG A 144 -1.29 21.05 4.83
C ARG A 144 -1.63 20.29 6.10
N LEU A 145 -1.31 20.86 7.27
CA LEU A 145 -1.71 20.34 8.59
C LEU A 145 -3.24 20.17 8.73
N ASP A 146 -4.02 21.04 8.10
CA ASP A 146 -5.49 20.96 8.09
C ASP A 146 -6.01 19.71 7.38
N ALA A 147 -5.23 19.13 6.45
CA ALA A 147 -5.58 17.91 5.76
C ALA A 147 -5.65 16.71 6.72
N ALA A 148 -4.83 16.66 7.76
CA ALA A 148 -4.83 15.55 8.72
C ALA A 148 -6.17 15.39 9.44
N SER A 149 -6.80 16.49 9.87
CA SER A 149 -8.10 16.46 10.55
C SER A 149 -9.21 15.97 9.63
N SER A 150 -9.24 16.42 8.37
CA SER A 150 -10.23 15.99 7.38
C SER A 150 -10.04 14.50 7.01
N VAL A 151 -8.79 14.03 6.92
CA VAL A 151 -8.46 12.63 6.71
C VAL A 151 -8.97 11.77 7.86
N LEU A 152 -8.67 12.13 9.11
CA LEU A 152 -9.11 11.39 10.30
C LEU A 152 -10.63 11.26 10.35
N GLN A 153 -11.36 12.35 10.07
CA GLN A 153 -12.82 12.34 10.04
C GLN A 153 -13.37 11.45 8.93
N ALA A 154 -12.82 11.54 7.72
CA ALA A 154 -13.25 10.74 6.58
C ALA A 154 -12.98 9.24 6.79
N VAL A 155 -11.82 8.88 7.36
CA VAL A 155 -11.46 7.51 7.70
C VAL A 155 -12.41 6.96 8.77
N ALA A 156 -12.68 7.72 9.83
CA ALA A 156 -13.59 7.30 10.91
C ALA A 156 -15.01 7.04 10.38
N ASN A 157 -15.52 7.92 9.52
CA ASN A 157 -16.84 7.78 8.92
C ASN A 157 -16.94 6.56 7.99
N GLN A 158 -15.85 6.20 7.30
CA GLN A 158 -15.83 5.09 6.35
C GLN A 158 -15.55 3.74 7.02
N SER A 159 -14.69 3.70 8.03
CA SER A 159 -14.22 2.45 8.62
C SER A 159 -15.11 1.96 9.76
N GLY A 160 -15.79 2.85 10.49
CA GLY A 160 -16.54 2.48 11.70
C GLY A 160 -15.65 1.75 12.70
N SER A 161 -15.98 0.48 13.01
CA SER A 161 -15.21 -0.39 13.93
C SER A 161 -14.12 -1.23 13.25
N ILE A 162 -14.00 -1.15 11.91
CA ILE A 162 -13.01 -1.92 11.15
C ILE A 162 -11.65 -1.22 11.25
N THR A 163 -10.58 -1.99 11.41
CA THR A 163 -9.21 -1.46 11.42
C THR A 163 -8.93 -0.72 10.12
N ALA A 164 -8.46 0.52 10.24
CA ALA A 164 -8.03 1.33 9.11
C ALA A 164 -6.50 1.36 9.00
N ALA A 165 -6.00 1.12 7.79
CA ALA A 165 -4.60 1.27 7.44
C ALA A 165 -4.45 2.38 6.39
N LEU A 166 -3.56 3.33 6.63
CA LEU A 166 -3.29 4.47 5.78
C LEU A 166 -1.93 4.29 5.12
N ILE A 167 -1.90 4.08 3.82
CA ILE A 167 -0.66 4.06 3.04
C ILE A 167 -0.38 5.49 2.60
N VAL A 168 0.75 6.04 3.03
CA VAL A 168 1.18 7.41 2.74
C VAL A 168 2.35 7.36 1.78
N ALA A 169 2.24 8.06 0.65
CA ALA A 169 3.28 8.10 -0.36
C ALA A 169 4.34 9.17 -0.07
N SER A 170 3.91 10.37 0.31
CA SER A 170 4.79 11.52 0.55
C SER A 170 5.17 11.63 2.02
N GLU A 171 6.43 11.95 2.27
CA GLU A 171 7.03 11.99 3.60
C GLU A 171 7.13 13.41 4.14
N THR A 172 6.17 13.81 4.92
CA THR A 172 6.37 14.87 5.90
C THR A 172 6.03 14.31 7.27
N LEU A 173 7.06 13.90 8.00
CA LEU A 173 6.93 13.24 9.32
C LEU A 173 6.02 14.01 10.29
N ASP A 174 6.08 15.33 10.27
CA ASP A 174 5.27 16.18 11.15
C ASP A 174 3.75 16.08 10.88
N GLN A 175 3.37 15.74 9.65
CA GLN A 175 1.97 15.59 9.24
C GLN A 175 1.44 14.16 9.46
N ILE A 176 2.34 13.19 9.50
CA ILE A 176 2.01 11.78 9.72
C ILE A 176 1.66 11.51 11.20
N HIS A 177 2.31 12.21 12.12
CA HIS A 177 2.15 11.98 13.55
C HIS A 177 0.69 12.03 14.06
N PRO A 178 -0.15 13.01 13.70
CA PRO A 178 -1.55 13.02 14.10
C PRO A 178 -2.35 11.84 13.57
N LEU A 179 -2.03 11.36 12.34
CA LEU A 179 -2.67 10.20 11.73
C LEU A 179 -2.30 8.91 12.45
N ALA A 180 -1.04 8.76 12.85
CA ALA A 180 -0.51 7.58 13.51
C ALA A 180 -1.07 7.35 14.91
N GLN A 181 -1.60 8.39 15.58
CA GLN A 181 -2.21 8.25 16.91
C GLN A 181 -3.48 7.39 16.89
N ARG A 182 -4.20 7.35 15.78
CA ARG A 182 -5.53 6.70 15.69
C ARG A 182 -5.62 5.61 14.63
N ASN A 183 -4.67 5.55 13.72
CA ASN A 183 -4.68 4.62 12.59
C ASN A 183 -3.33 3.94 12.44
N LYS A 184 -3.31 2.82 11.72
CA LYS A 184 -2.07 2.20 11.27
C LYS A 184 -1.56 2.96 10.06
N VAL A 185 -0.48 3.71 10.23
CA VAL A 185 0.16 4.46 9.14
C VAL A 185 1.32 3.64 8.58
N ILE A 186 1.37 3.56 7.27
CA ILE A 186 2.31 2.76 6.50
C ILE A 186 2.95 3.67 5.46
N LEU A 187 4.25 3.81 5.48
CA LEU A 187 4.94 4.50 4.41
C LEU A 187 5.02 3.59 3.18
N LEU A 188 4.66 4.11 2.02
CA LEU A 188 4.65 3.33 0.77
C LEU A 188 6.01 2.67 0.51
N ARG A 189 7.10 3.38 0.78
CA ARG A 189 8.47 2.89 0.62
C ARG A 189 8.84 1.70 1.52
N ASP A 190 8.14 1.54 2.68
CA ASP A 190 8.45 0.48 3.64
C ASP A 190 7.84 -0.86 3.23
N ILE A 191 6.86 -0.84 2.31
CA ILE A 191 6.10 -2.03 1.90
C ILE A 191 6.12 -2.29 0.40
N ALA A 192 6.58 -1.37 -0.44
CA ALA A 192 6.46 -1.48 -1.88
C ALA A 192 7.77 -1.16 -2.60
N GLN A 193 7.93 -1.78 -3.77
CA GLN A 193 8.93 -1.46 -4.79
C GLN A 193 8.24 -1.42 -6.14
N ILE A 194 8.81 -0.69 -7.11
CA ILE A 194 8.33 -0.68 -8.48
C ILE A 194 9.24 -1.60 -9.32
N HIS A 195 8.66 -2.65 -9.89
CA HIS A 195 9.35 -3.52 -10.82
C HIS A 195 9.55 -2.82 -12.19
N ALA A 196 10.48 -3.32 -13.02
CA ALA A 196 10.80 -2.72 -14.32
C ALA A 196 9.61 -2.67 -15.31
N ASP A 197 8.59 -3.49 -15.13
CA ASP A 197 7.34 -3.49 -15.90
C ASP A 197 6.28 -2.51 -15.33
N GLY A 198 6.56 -1.84 -14.24
CA GLY A 198 5.69 -0.87 -13.60
C GLY A 198 4.73 -1.45 -12.56
N ARG A 199 4.79 -2.75 -12.26
CA ARG A 199 3.98 -3.32 -11.19
C ARG A 199 4.58 -3.00 -9.83
N PHE A 200 3.72 -2.78 -8.84
CA PHE A 200 4.15 -2.75 -7.46
C PHE A 200 4.43 -4.18 -6.98
N VAL A 201 5.57 -4.36 -6.35
CA VAL A 201 5.92 -5.57 -5.59
C VAL A 201 5.77 -5.25 -4.13
N ILE A 202 4.87 -5.97 -3.45
CA ILE A 202 4.51 -5.69 -2.05
C ILE A 202 5.24 -6.65 -1.12
N ASP A 203 5.84 -6.12 -0.07
CA ASP A 203 6.31 -6.91 1.07
C ASP A 203 5.15 -7.15 2.05
N GLU A 204 4.45 -8.26 1.83
CA GLU A 204 3.31 -8.68 2.67
C GLU A 204 3.71 -8.89 4.14
N THR A 205 4.96 -9.29 4.39
CA THR A 205 5.45 -9.51 5.76
C THR A 205 5.57 -8.19 6.52
N SER A 206 6.15 -7.18 5.89
CA SER A 206 6.24 -5.83 6.46
C SER A 206 4.85 -5.21 6.64
N LEU A 207 3.96 -5.36 5.66
CA LEU A 207 2.57 -4.91 5.74
C LEU A 207 1.84 -5.55 6.94
N ALA A 208 1.91 -6.87 7.06
CA ALA A 208 1.28 -7.60 8.15
C ALA A 208 1.83 -7.17 9.52
N ARG A 209 3.14 -6.96 9.63
CA ARG A 209 3.79 -6.51 10.87
C ARG A 209 3.29 -5.15 11.34
N ILE A 210 3.04 -4.22 10.43
CA ILE A 210 2.56 -2.87 10.78
C ILE A 210 1.08 -2.92 11.18
N ILE A 211 0.27 -3.68 10.45
CA ILE A 211 -1.19 -3.70 10.65
C ILE A 211 -1.59 -4.50 11.88
N LEU A 212 -0.99 -5.66 12.06
CA LEU A 212 -1.36 -6.56 13.15
C LEU A 212 -0.73 -6.09 14.48
N PRO A 213 -1.44 -6.24 15.60
CA PRO A 213 -0.83 -6.03 16.91
C PRO A 213 0.27 -7.07 17.15
N GLU A 214 1.34 -6.68 17.85
CA GLU A 214 2.50 -7.56 18.15
C GLU A 214 2.09 -8.94 18.68
N ASN A 215 1.06 -8.99 19.50
CA ASN A 215 0.52 -10.23 20.06
C ASN A 215 -0.13 -11.15 19.00
N ALA A 216 -0.56 -10.60 17.85
CA ALA A 216 -1.14 -11.39 16.78
C ALA A 216 -0.08 -12.03 15.89
N LEU A 217 1.05 -11.34 15.66
CA LEU A 217 2.19 -11.88 14.91
C LEU A 217 2.84 -13.06 15.65
N GLY A 218 3.00 -12.95 16.98
CA GLY A 218 3.55 -14.03 17.81
C GLY A 218 2.67 -15.28 17.87
N ARG A 219 1.36 -15.15 17.64
CA ARG A 219 0.43 -16.29 17.62
C ARG A 219 0.31 -16.99 16.27
N ARG A 220 0.76 -16.39 15.15
CA ARG A 220 0.43 -16.86 13.79
C ARG A 220 1.58 -17.12 12.86
N LEU A 221 2.76 -16.60 13.11
CA LEU A 221 3.98 -17.00 12.38
C LEU A 221 4.47 -18.37 12.87
N GLY A 222 3.56 -19.37 12.90
CA GLY A 222 3.97 -20.77 12.98
C GLY A 222 5.03 -21.12 14.03
N ALA A 223 5.18 -20.31 15.09
CA ALA A 223 5.76 -20.87 16.29
C ALA A 223 4.85 -22.04 16.64
N PRO A 224 5.31 -23.29 16.50
CA PRO A 224 4.54 -24.42 16.94
C PRO A 224 4.09 -24.02 18.35
N SER A 225 2.75 -23.94 18.59
CA SER A 225 2.32 -23.60 19.94
C SER A 225 2.99 -24.66 20.79
N ARG A 226 3.77 -24.29 21.81
CA ARG A 226 4.36 -25.26 22.74
C ARG A 226 3.32 -26.29 23.18
N GLN A 227 2.06 -25.88 23.16
CA GLN A 227 0.92 -26.75 23.43
C GLN A 227 0.63 -27.75 22.29
N ARG A 228 0.78 -27.38 21.01
CA ARG A 228 0.58 -28.33 19.89
C ARG A 228 1.64 -29.42 19.92
N ASP A 229 2.90 -29.06 20.14
CA ASP A 229 4.02 -30.02 20.20
C ASP A 229 3.89 -30.96 21.41
N ARG A 230 3.19 -30.52 22.46
CA ARG A 230 2.87 -31.35 23.62
C ARG A 230 1.59 -32.18 23.42
N ILE A 231 0.65 -31.71 22.58
CA ILE A 231 -0.60 -32.44 22.27
C ILE A 231 -0.33 -33.57 21.28
N ILE A 232 0.49 -33.39 20.25
CA ILE A 232 0.76 -34.41 19.22
C ILE A 232 1.23 -35.75 19.82
N PRO A 233 2.22 -35.81 20.73
CA PRO A 233 2.62 -37.05 21.39
C PRO A 233 1.48 -37.73 22.15
N ILE A 234 0.59 -36.98 22.77
CA ILE A 234 -0.59 -37.51 23.49
C ILE A 234 -1.58 -38.16 22.47
N LEU A 235 -1.79 -37.53 21.31
CA LEU A 235 -2.62 -38.10 20.25
C LEU A 235 -2.00 -39.38 19.67
N ASP A 236 -0.69 -39.42 19.48
CA ASP A 236 0.04 -40.60 19.03
C ASP A 236 -0.06 -41.76 20.04
N GLU A 237 -0.02 -41.47 21.33
CA GLU A 237 -0.22 -42.45 22.39
C GLU A 237 -1.63 -43.05 22.34
N PHE A 238 -2.67 -42.20 22.26
CA PHE A 238 -4.06 -42.66 22.14
C PHE A 238 -4.30 -43.48 20.86
N ALA A 239 -3.68 -43.08 19.73
CA ALA A 239 -3.79 -43.85 18.48
C ALA A 239 -3.18 -45.26 18.63
N ARG A 240 -2.03 -45.37 19.29
CA ARG A 240 -1.36 -46.67 19.53
C ARG A 240 -2.14 -47.57 20.47
N GLU A 241 -2.91 -46.99 21.38
CA GLU A 241 -3.81 -47.72 22.29
C GLU A 241 -5.13 -48.12 21.60
N GLY A 242 -5.31 -47.87 20.31
CA GLY A 242 -6.50 -48.20 19.55
C GLY A 242 -7.67 -47.23 19.74
N GLY A 243 -7.44 -46.09 20.37
CA GLY A 243 -8.45 -45.06 20.58
C GLY A 243 -8.82 -44.32 19.29
N THR A 244 -10.12 -44.00 19.16
CA THR A 244 -10.60 -43.16 18.04
C THR A 244 -10.32 -41.70 18.35
N ILE A 245 -9.53 -41.05 17.52
CA ILE A 245 -9.21 -39.63 17.63
C ILE A 245 -10.06 -38.84 16.65
N ASP A 246 -10.95 -38.01 17.15
CA ASP A 246 -11.85 -37.13 16.39
C ASP A 246 -11.89 -35.71 16.99
N ASN A 247 -12.69 -34.84 16.39
CA ASN A 247 -12.91 -33.49 16.90
C ASN A 247 -13.94 -33.40 18.00
N SER A 248 -14.28 -34.53 18.64
CA SER A 248 -15.30 -34.60 19.68
C SER A 248 -14.88 -34.00 21.02
N ASN A 249 -15.85 -33.75 21.85
CA ASN A 249 -15.59 -33.31 23.23
C ASN A 249 -14.92 -34.41 24.06
N GLN A 250 -15.11 -35.70 23.68
CA GLN A 250 -14.47 -36.81 24.34
C GLN A 250 -12.96 -36.80 24.14
N THR A 251 -12.48 -36.66 22.88
CA THR A 251 -11.07 -36.50 22.58
C THR A 251 -10.46 -35.29 23.31
N CYS A 252 -11.18 -34.16 23.35
CA CYS A 252 -10.71 -32.99 24.10
C CYS A 252 -10.54 -33.25 25.59
N ARG A 253 -11.48 -34.02 26.20
CA ARG A 253 -11.37 -34.38 27.63
C ARG A 253 -10.21 -35.31 27.90
N LEU A 254 -10.02 -36.33 27.10
CA LEU A 254 -8.89 -37.27 27.21
C LEU A 254 -7.54 -36.54 27.08
N VAL A 255 -7.38 -35.72 26.06
CA VAL A 255 -6.15 -34.95 25.90
C VAL A 255 -5.89 -34.01 27.09
N ARG A 256 -6.91 -33.35 27.62
CA ARG A 256 -6.76 -32.44 28.76
C ARG A 256 -6.41 -33.22 30.05
N SER A 257 -6.95 -34.41 30.23
CA SER A 257 -6.62 -35.27 31.38
C SER A 257 -5.13 -35.66 31.29
N ARG A 258 -4.76 -36.23 30.16
CA ARG A 258 -3.35 -36.70 29.96
C ARG A 258 -2.34 -35.57 29.97
N TYR A 259 -2.70 -34.39 29.47
CA TYR A 259 -1.89 -33.20 29.53
C TYR A 259 -1.59 -32.77 30.97
N ARG A 260 -2.57 -32.83 31.88
CA ARG A 260 -2.37 -32.51 33.31
C ARG A 260 -1.46 -33.51 34.02
N GLU A 261 -1.48 -34.76 33.58
CA GLU A 261 -0.61 -35.80 34.13
C GLU A 261 0.86 -35.62 33.70
N LEU A 262 1.08 -35.09 32.51
CA LEU A 262 2.40 -34.99 31.90
C LEU A 262 3.07 -33.62 32.09
N TYR A 263 2.27 -32.57 32.32
CA TYR A 263 2.77 -31.19 32.36
C TYR A 263 2.11 -30.41 33.50
N ASP A 264 2.91 -29.61 34.20
CA ASP A 264 2.45 -28.75 35.30
C ASP A 264 1.70 -27.49 34.83
N ASP A 265 1.57 -27.28 33.52
CA ASP A 265 0.93 -26.12 32.94
C ASP A 265 -0.60 -26.29 32.87
N ALA A 266 -1.30 -25.18 32.72
CA ALA A 266 -2.75 -25.19 32.45
C ALA A 266 -3.06 -25.96 31.16
N PRO A 267 -4.05 -26.89 31.19
CA PRO A 267 -4.38 -27.68 30.00
C PRO A 267 -4.94 -26.81 28.87
N PRO A 268 -4.64 -27.18 27.62
CA PRO A 268 -5.03 -26.39 26.46
C PRO A 268 -6.56 -26.26 26.33
N ALA A 269 -7.00 -25.16 25.73
CA ALA A 269 -8.41 -24.95 25.41
C ALA A 269 -8.89 -25.96 24.34
N ASN A 270 -10.18 -26.28 24.33
CA ASN A 270 -10.76 -27.23 23.38
C ASN A 270 -10.50 -26.84 21.91
N GLY A 271 -10.49 -25.53 21.58
CA GLY A 271 -10.16 -25.04 20.24
C GLY A 271 -8.75 -25.40 19.80
N THR A 272 -7.77 -25.29 20.71
CA THR A 272 -6.36 -25.65 20.47
C THR A 272 -6.22 -27.16 20.24
N ILE A 273 -6.92 -27.98 21.02
CA ILE A 273 -6.92 -29.45 20.87
C ILE A 273 -7.51 -29.84 19.53
N ARG A 274 -8.68 -29.28 19.15
CA ARG A 274 -9.33 -29.57 17.86
C ARG A 274 -8.48 -29.16 16.67
N SER A 275 -7.76 -28.06 16.78
CA SER A 275 -6.78 -27.64 15.76
C SER A 275 -5.61 -28.62 15.66
N ALA A 276 -5.09 -29.12 16.78
CA ALA A 276 -4.04 -30.13 16.80
C ALA A 276 -4.52 -31.48 16.23
N VAL A 277 -5.75 -31.89 16.50
CA VAL A 277 -6.36 -33.11 15.92
C VAL A 277 -6.49 -33.02 14.40
N ARG A 278 -6.95 -31.88 13.87
CA ARG A 278 -6.99 -31.65 12.41
C ARG A 278 -5.61 -31.75 11.78
N TYR A 279 -4.62 -31.09 12.36
CA TYR A 279 -3.24 -31.16 11.91
C TYR A 279 -2.69 -32.60 11.95
N TRP A 280 -2.94 -33.31 13.03
CA TRP A 280 -2.49 -34.69 13.24
C TRP A 280 -3.11 -35.64 12.20
N ARG A 281 -4.40 -35.46 11.83
CA ARG A 281 -5.08 -36.22 10.78
C ARG A 281 -4.61 -35.96 9.36
N GLY A 282 -3.77 -34.95 9.15
CA GLY A 282 -3.33 -34.56 7.81
C GLY A 282 -4.36 -33.76 7.03
N ASP A 283 -5.46 -33.31 7.68
CA ASP A 283 -6.38 -32.31 7.12
C ASP A 283 -5.66 -30.97 6.98
N ARG A 284 -4.77 -30.90 5.97
CA ARG A 284 -4.03 -29.69 5.59
C ARG A 284 -4.86 -28.73 4.74
N SER A 285 -6.12 -28.62 4.96
CA SER A 285 -6.90 -27.46 4.54
C SER A 285 -6.71 -26.40 5.64
N ASP A 286 -5.57 -25.72 5.56
CA ASP A 286 -5.43 -24.44 6.24
C ASP A 286 -6.50 -23.49 5.69
N PRO A 287 -7.26 -22.81 6.57
CA PRO A 287 -8.14 -21.74 6.15
C PRO A 287 -7.36 -20.52 5.70
#